data_fd08739925fb53e5fc2af989d2f85192
#
_entry.id   fd08739925fb53e5fc2af989d2f85192
#
_cell.length_a   1.000
_cell.length_b   1.000
_cell.length_c   1.000
_cell.angle_alpha   90.00
_cell.angle_beta   90.00
_cell.angle_gamma   90.00
#
_symmetry.space_group_name_H-M   'P 1'
#
loop_
_entity.id
_entity.type
_entity.pdbx_description
1 polymer ?
#
loop_
_entity_poly.entity_id
_entity_poly.type
_entity_poly.pdbx_seq_one_letter_code
_entity_poly.pdbx_strand_id
1 'polypeptide(L)'
;SKMYSPIYDYIMDQMDEKTFTNLELEIRKKVKEYISQINIKKIVFDQKREENLLGIKIVFIVEQFFGTEQTVEINVPIPRSNI
;
A
#
# COMPACT_ATOMS: atom_id res chain seq x y z
N SER A 1 6.26 -10.77 23.68
CA SER A 1 6.72 -10.56 23.09
C SER A 1 7.55 -10.07 21.90
N LYS A 2 8.63 -9.60 22.07
CA LYS A 2 9.41 -9.07 20.98
C LYS A 2 10.51 -9.98 20.53
N MET A 3 10.34 -11.25 20.82
CA MET A 3 11.32 -12.21 20.37
C MET A 3 11.20 -12.47 18.89
N TYR A 4 10.01 -12.28 18.34
CA TYR A 4 9.85 -12.43 16.92
C TYR A 4 10.34 -11.17 16.22
N SER A 5 10.21 -11.14 14.92
CA SER A 5 10.80 -10.10 14.10
C SER A 5 10.39 -8.70 14.56
N PRO A 6 11.34 -7.89 14.95
CA PRO A 6 11.02 -6.51 15.28
C PRO A 6 10.51 -5.73 14.08
N ILE A 7 10.91 -6.15 12.89
CA ILE A 7 10.47 -5.46 11.68
C ILE A 7 8.98 -5.68 11.49
N TYR A 8 8.53 -6.91 11.67
CA TYR A 8 7.11 -7.20 11.55
C TYR A 8 6.30 -6.40 12.56
N ASP A 9 6.78 -6.45 13.81
CA ASP A 9 6.10 -5.74 14.88
C ASP A 9 6.07 -4.25 14.59
N TYR A 10 7.17 -3.72 14.11
CA TYR A 10 7.26 -2.32 13.78
C TYR A 10 6.26 -1.97 12.68
N ILE A 11 6.20 -2.76 11.63
CA ILE A 11 5.31 -2.49 10.51
C ILE A 11 3.86 -2.51 10.97
N MET A 12 3.47 -3.53 11.72
CA MET A 12 2.08 -3.66 12.10
C MET A 12 1.66 -2.66 13.18
N ASP A 13 2.57 -2.37 14.10
CA ASP A 13 2.23 -1.50 15.22
C ASP A 13 2.60 -0.06 14.97
N GLN A 14 3.51 0.19 14.04
CA GLN A 14 3.98 1.53 13.78
C GLN A 14 3.52 2.08 12.44
N MET A 15 2.60 1.39 11.78
CA MET A 15 2.08 1.89 10.52
C MET A 15 1.12 3.01 10.82
N ASP A 16 1.68 4.13 11.16
CA ASP A 16 0.91 5.32 11.44
C ASP A 16 0.77 6.14 10.17
N GLU A 17 0.23 7.32 10.33
CA GLU A 17 -0.03 8.20 9.22
C GLU A 17 1.23 8.53 8.44
N LYS A 18 2.33 8.71 9.14
CA LYS A 18 3.58 9.05 8.48
C LYS A 18 4.09 7.90 7.63
N THR A 19 3.99 6.68 8.15
CA THR A 19 4.41 5.50 7.41
C THR A 19 3.58 5.34 6.15
N PHE A 20 2.27 5.50 6.27
CA PHE A 20 1.39 5.39 5.10
C PHE A 20 1.67 6.49 4.09
N THR A 21 1.96 7.70 4.58
CA THR A 21 2.29 8.79 3.67
C THR A 21 3.54 8.48 2.86
N ASN A 22 4.56 7.96 3.53
CA ASN A 22 5.79 7.61 2.84
C ASN A 22 5.57 6.50 1.83
N LEU A 23 4.77 5.51 2.21
CA LEU A 23 4.47 4.40 1.32
C LEU A 23 3.69 4.88 0.11
N GLU A 24 2.75 5.78 0.33
CA GLU A 24 1.97 6.35 -0.76
C GLU A 24 2.87 7.08 -1.74
N LEU A 25 3.81 7.87 -1.23
CA LEU A 25 4.73 8.60 -2.09
C LEU A 25 5.57 7.66 -2.93
N GLU A 26 6.02 6.55 -2.32
CA GLU A 26 6.82 5.58 -3.06
C GLU A 26 5.99 4.92 -4.16
N ILE A 27 4.74 4.58 -3.86
CA ILE A 27 3.89 3.97 -4.86
C ILE A 27 3.64 4.94 -6.02
N ARG A 28 3.33 6.19 -5.69
CA ARG A 28 3.10 7.19 -6.72
C ARG A 28 4.32 7.39 -7.60
N LYS A 29 5.49 7.41 -6.98
CA LYS A 29 6.73 7.59 -7.70
C LYS A 29 6.99 6.43 -8.65
N LYS A 30 6.81 5.21 -8.17
CA LYS A 30 7.06 4.03 -8.99
C LYS A 30 6.08 3.93 -10.14
N VAL A 31 4.82 4.21 -9.89
CA VAL A 31 3.82 4.15 -10.94
C VAL A 31 4.13 5.18 -12.02
N LYS A 32 4.48 6.40 -11.61
CA LYS A 32 4.81 7.44 -12.56
C LYS A 32 6.02 7.06 -13.40
N GLU A 33 6.96 6.36 -12.77
CA GLU A 33 8.19 5.96 -13.43
C GLU A 33 7.94 4.90 -14.50
N TYR A 34 7.07 3.96 -14.19
CA TYR A 34 6.87 2.81 -15.08
C TYR A 34 5.64 2.92 -15.97
N ILE A 35 4.63 3.64 -15.53
CA ILE A 35 3.37 3.75 -16.28
C ILE A 35 2.93 5.20 -16.25
N SER A 36 3.47 5.99 -17.15
CA SER A 36 3.25 7.44 -17.11
C SER A 36 1.83 7.85 -17.49
N GLN A 37 1.07 6.97 -18.12
CA GLN A 37 -0.30 7.29 -18.53
C GLN A 37 -1.28 7.22 -17.38
N ILE A 38 -0.87 6.70 -16.25
CA ILE A 38 -1.76 6.54 -15.11
C ILE A 38 -1.66 7.75 -14.20
N ASN A 39 -2.83 8.25 -13.82
CA ASN A 39 -2.91 9.37 -12.89
C ASN A 39 -3.62 8.86 -11.64
N ILE A 40 -2.87 8.71 -10.56
CA ILE A 40 -3.42 8.17 -9.33
C ILE A 40 -4.22 9.24 -8.62
N LYS A 41 -5.48 8.93 -8.32
CA LYS A 41 -6.36 9.87 -7.64
C LYS A 41 -6.27 9.72 -6.13
N LYS A 42 -6.23 8.48 -5.65
CA LYS A 42 -6.05 8.27 -4.21
C LYS A 42 -5.60 6.85 -3.94
N ILE A 43 -4.98 6.68 -2.79
CA ILE A 43 -4.50 5.39 -2.32
C ILE A 43 -5.03 5.21 -0.91
N VAL A 44 -5.65 4.07 -0.65
CA VAL A 44 -6.20 3.77 0.66
C VAL A 44 -5.55 2.52 1.19
N PHE A 45 -5.15 2.56 2.45
CA PHE A 45 -4.51 1.42 3.11
C PHE A 45 -5.47 0.84 4.14
N ASP A 46 -5.50 -0.47 4.22
CA ASP A 46 -6.36 -1.17 5.15
C ASP A 46 -5.56 -2.27 5.83
N GLN A 47 -5.32 -2.12 7.13
CA GLN A 47 -4.57 -3.10 7.89
C GLN A 47 -5.49 -4.23 8.29
N LYS A 48 -5.32 -5.39 7.69
CA LYS A 48 -6.10 -6.57 8.04
C LYS A 48 -5.27 -7.45 8.96
N ARG A 49 -5.20 -7.03 10.22
CA ARG A 49 -4.30 -7.65 11.18
C ARG A 49 -4.58 -9.13 11.39
N GLU A 50 -5.83 -9.49 11.44
CA GLU A 50 -6.18 -10.89 11.69
C GLU A 50 -5.74 -11.80 10.58
N GLU A 51 -5.61 -11.26 9.39
CA GLU A 51 -5.19 -12.03 8.24
C GLU A 51 -3.74 -11.80 7.87
N ASN A 52 -3.06 -10.93 8.61
CA ASN A 52 -1.68 -10.55 8.31
C ASN A 52 -1.54 -10.01 6.90
N LEU A 53 -2.49 -9.20 6.49
CA LEU A 53 -2.48 -8.59 5.17
C LEU A 53 -2.56 -7.08 5.29
N LEU A 54 -1.92 -6.42 4.33
CA LEU A 54 -2.11 -5.00 4.14
C LEU A 54 -2.84 -4.82 2.83
N GLY A 55 -4.07 -4.33 2.91
CA GLY A 55 -4.84 -4.02 1.72
C GLY A 55 -4.44 -2.66 1.18
N ILE A 56 -4.23 -2.59 -0.12
CA ILE A 56 -3.89 -1.34 -0.78
C ILE A 56 -4.88 -1.15 -1.92
N LYS A 57 -5.69 -0.11 -1.82
CA LYS A 57 -6.64 0.21 -2.87
C LYS A 57 -6.18 1.45 -3.59
N ILE A 58 -6.04 1.36 -4.90
CA ILE A 58 -5.56 2.47 -5.70
C ILE A 58 -6.66 2.87 -6.69
N VAL A 59 -7.08 4.12 -6.61
CA VAL A 59 -8.04 4.69 -7.55
C VAL A 59 -7.27 5.57 -8.51
N PHE A 60 -7.40 5.28 -9.80
CA PHE A 60 -6.60 5.97 -10.78
C PHE A 60 -7.39 6.22 -12.06
N ILE A 61 -6.86 7.08 -12.89
CA ILE A 61 -7.43 7.40 -14.19
C ILE A 61 -6.39 7.08 -15.25
N VAL A 62 -6.80 6.36 -16.27
CA VAL A 62 -5.93 6.11 -17.42
C VAL A 62 -6.27 7.14 -18.46
N GLU A 63 -5.29 7.94 -18.85
CA GLU A 63 -5.55 9.07 -19.74
C GLU A 63 -6.23 8.67 -21.04
N GLN A 64 -5.91 7.48 -21.53
CA GLN A 64 -6.46 7.01 -22.79
C GLN A 64 -7.95 6.71 -22.72
N PHE A 65 -8.50 6.62 -21.51
CA PHE A 65 -9.91 6.26 -21.34
C PHE A 65 -10.76 7.46 -20.92
N PHE A 66 -10.35 8.63 -21.31
CA PHE A 66 -11.13 9.86 -21.13
C PHE A 66 -11.54 10.11 -19.69
N GLY A 67 -10.63 9.79 -18.77
CA GLY A 67 -10.87 10.12 -17.38
C GLY A 67 -11.75 9.14 -16.62
N THR A 68 -12.03 7.98 -17.19
CA THR A 68 -12.77 6.96 -16.45
C THR A 68 -11.95 6.46 -15.27
N GLU A 69 -12.53 6.48 -14.09
CA GLU A 69 -11.83 6.03 -12.91
C GLU A 69 -11.80 4.51 -12.86
N GLN A 70 -10.64 4.01 -12.49
CA GLN A 70 -10.43 2.58 -12.30
C GLN A 70 -10.00 2.35 -10.87
N THR A 71 -10.28 1.17 -10.36
CA THR A 71 -9.87 0.81 -9.00
C THR A 71 -9.20 -0.54 -9.02
N VAL A 72 -8.07 -0.63 -8.34
CA VAL A 72 -7.41 -1.92 -8.16
C VAL A 72 -7.16 -2.09 -6.68
N GLU A 73 -7.33 -3.32 -6.21
CA GLU A 73 -7.09 -3.63 -4.80
C GLU A 73 -6.09 -4.76 -4.72
N ILE A 74 -5.08 -4.58 -3.89
CA ILE A 74 -4.00 -5.54 -3.72
C ILE A 74 -3.91 -5.87 -2.24
N ASN A 75 -3.78 -7.15 -1.92
CA ASN A 75 -3.54 -7.57 -0.55
C ASN A 75 -2.13 -8.10 -0.46
N VAL A 76 -1.32 -7.41 0.33
CA VAL A 76 0.08 -7.74 0.46
C VAL A 76 0.29 -8.50 1.77
N PRO A 77 0.81 -9.71 1.72
CA PRO A 77 1.10 -10.43 2.96
C PRO A 77 2.16 -9.71 3.77
N ILE A 78 1.92 -9.59 5.05
CA ILE A 78 2.88 -8.98 5.95
C ILE A 78 3.66 -10.09 6.60
N PRO A 79 4.99 -10.09 6.47
CA PRO A 79 5.80 -11.17 7.03
C PRO A 79 5.57 -11.28 8.53
N ARG A 80 5.42 -12.49 8.99
CA ARG A 80 5.26 -12.76 10.40
C ARG A 80 6.42 -13.60 10.87
N SER A 81 7.05 -13.12 11.91
CA SER A 81 8.16 -13.89 12.47
C SER A 81 7.63 -15.08 13.25
N ASN A 82 8.30 -16.20 13.12
CA ASN A 82 7.93 -17.39 13.85
C ASN A 82 8.83 -17.68 15.02
N ILE A 83 9.53 -16.75 15.45
CA ILE A 83 10.45 -16.98 16.54
C ILE A 83 9.76 -17.14 17.86
#